data_35c2bb2ec13f45e81ddd536596ecac8a
#
_entry.id   35c2bb2ec13f45e81ddd536596ecac8a
#
_cell.length_a   1.000
_cell.length_b   1.000
_cell.length_c   1.000
_cell.angle_alpha   90.00
_cell.angle_beta   90.00
_cell.angle_gamma   90.00
#
_symmetry.space_group_name_H-M   'P 1'
#
loop_
_entity.id
_entity.type
_entity.pdbx_description
1 polymer ?
#
loop_
_entity_poly.entity_id
_entity_poly.type
_entity_poly.pdbx_seq_one_letter_code
_entity_poly.pdbx_strand_id
1 'polypeptide(L)'
;MNASLSLTIVRTDSSNPTFMELVHVLDAVLAELDGAEHEFYAQFHMTHTLRHVVLVMLQDKAIGCGAIKPLAPGVVEIKRMFVQPAYRGQAVGSFTLSALETWARELGMKKRVLS
;
A
#
# COMPACT_ATOMS: atom_id res chain seq x y z
N MET A 1 -28.53 4.69 -0.47
CA MET A 1 -27.73 5.14 -0.18
C MET A 1 -26.67 4.53 -0.27
N ASN A 2 -25.89 4.79 -0.55
CA ASN A 2 -24.88 4.24 -0.64
C ASN A 2 -24.29 4.07 0.48
N ALA A 3 -23.89 3.05 0.71
CA ALA A 3 -23.13 2.82 1.79
C ALA A 3 -21.79 3.30 1.54
N SER A 4 -21.55 4.48 1.89
CA SER A 4 -20.17 4.89 1.85
C SER A 4 -19.43 4.19 2.97
N LEU A 5 -18.28 3.68 2.65
CA LEU A 5 -17.44 3.03 3.64
C LEU A 5 -16.83 4.10 4.57
N SER A 6 -16.84 3.80 5.86
CA SER A 6 -16.17 4.67 6.83
C SER A 6 -14.71 4.29 6.90
N LEU A 7 -13.91 4.86 6.02
CA LEU A 7 -12.51 4.53 5.90
C LEU A 7 -11.65 5.49 6.71
N THR A 8 -10.64 4.96 7.36
CA THR A 8 -9.63 5.77 8.05
C THR A 8 -8.25 5.41 7.53
N ILE A 9 -7.33 6.34 7.67
CA ILE A 9 -5.94 6.15 7.26
C ILE A 9 -5.07 6.06 8.50
N VAL A 10 -4.22 5.03 8.52
CA VAL A 10 -3.19 4.91 9.55
C VAL A 10 -1.84 5.06 8.88
N ARG A 11 -1.05 6.04 9.29
CA ARG A 11 0.32 6.23 8.80
C ARG A 11 1.24 5.41 9.69
N THR A 12 2.08 4.60 9.08
CA THR A 12 2.97 3.70 9.82
C THR A 12 4.21 3.40 8.98
N ASP A 13 4.88 2.30 9.27
CA ASP A 13 6.04 1.85 8.52
C ASP A 13 5.99 0.34 8.32
N SER A 14 7.00 -0.21 7.65
CA SER A 14 7.00 -1.61 7.26
C SER A 14 7.14 -2.58 8.44
N SER A 15 7.41 -2.09 9.64
CA SER A 15 7.47 -2.97 10.82
C SER A 15 6.08 -3.25 11.39
N ASN A 16 5.05 -2.58 10.90
CA ASN A 16 3.68 -2.77 11.40
C ASN A 16 3.18 -4.18 11.06
N PRO A 17 2.77 -4.97 12.06
CA PRO A 17 2.33 -6.35 11.80
C PRO A 17 1.14 -6.46 10.87
N THR A 18 0.21 -5.50 10.94
CA THR A 18 -0.96 -5.51 10.06
C THR A 18 -0.56 -5.29 8.61
N PHE A 19 0.41 -4.38 8.38
CA PHE A 19 0.95 -4.18 7.04
C PHE A 19 1.60 -5.47 6.53
N MET A 20 2.37 -6.15 7.37
CA MET A 20 3.02 -7.39 6.98
C MET A 20 2.02 -8.47 6.61
N GLU A 21 0.90 -8.54 7.33
CA GLU A 21 -0.16 -9.48 6.97
C GLU A 21 -0.76 -9.17 5.61
N LEU A 22 -0.99 -7.89 5.29
CA LEU A 22 -1.50 -7.50 3.99
C LEU A 22 -0.50 -7.81 2.88
N VAL A 23 0.78 -7.63 3.14
CA VAL A 23 1.83 -7.97 2.18
C VAL A 23 1.81 -9.48 1.90
N HIS A 24 1.60 -10.29 2.92
CA HIS A 24 1.47 -11.73 2.73
C HIS A 24 0.28 -12.07 1.82
N VAL A 25 -0.87 -11.41 2.03
CA VAL A 25 -2.03 -11.62 1.17
C VAL A 25 -1.72 -11.20 -0.27
N LEU A 26 -1.08 -10.05 -0.44
CA LEU A 26 -0.69 -9.57 -1.76
C LEU A 26 0.25 -10.57 -2.45
N ASP A 27 1.26 -11.04 -1.73
CA ASP A 27 2.23 -11.98 -2.29
C ASP A 27 1.55 -13.29 -2.68
N ALA A 28 0.59 -13.77 -1.91
CA ALA A 28 -0.16 -14.96 -2.23
C ALA A 28 -0.99 -14.78 -3.51
N VAL A 29 -1.63 -13.62 -3.67
CA VAL A 29 -2.39 -13.31 -4.88
C VAL A 29 -1.48 -13.29 -6.10
N LEU A 30 -0.33 -12.63 -5.98
CA LEU A 30 0.64 -12.55 -7.07
C LEU A 30 1.22 -13.93 -7.40
N ALA A 31 1.45 -14.76 -6.39
CA ALA A 31 1.96 -16.12 -6.61
C ALA A 31 1.01 -16.95 -7.45
N GLU A 32 -0.29 -16.77 -7.28
CA GLU A 32 -1.28 -17.46 -8.09
C GLU A 32 -1.19 -17.06 -9.56
N LEU A 33 -0.79 -15.82 -9.83
CA LEU A 33 -0.69 -15.31 -11.19
C LEU A 33 0.65 -15.64 -11.83
N ASP A 34 1.74 -15.57 -11.06
CA ASP A 34 3.10 -15.62 -11.58
C ASP A 34 3.80 -16.95 -11.39
N GLY A 35 3.25 -17.82 -10.57
CA GLY A 35 3.86 -19.12 -10.32
C GLY A 35 5.12 -19.05 -9.48
N ALA A 36 6.06 -19.97 -9.74
CA ALA A 36 7.23 -20.15 -8.89
C ALA A 36 8.18 -18.96 -8.86
N GLU A 37 8.22 -18.18 -9.93
CA GLU A 37 9.12 -17.03 -9.97
C GLU A 37 8.79 -15.98 -8.93
N HIS A 38 7.56 -15.94 -8.51
CA HIS A 38 7.13 -14.94 -7.55
C HIS A 38 7.80 -15.10 -6.20
N GLU A 39 8.14 -16.29 -5.78
CA GLU A 39 8.78 -16.49 -4.48
C GLU A 39 10.06 -15.68 -4.33
N PHE A 40 10.84 -15.60 -5.40
CA PHE A 40 12.06 -14.82 -5.38
C PHE A 40 11.77 -13.34 -5.14
N TYR A 41 10.78 -12.81 -5.83
CA TYR A 41 10.41 -11.41 -5.68
C TYR A 41 9.82 -11.12 -4.30
N ALA A 42 9.02 -12.01 -3.78
CA ALA A 42 8.45 -11.84 -2.46
C ALA A 42 9.53 -11.72 -1.40
N GLN A 43 10.53 -12.60 -1.46
CA GLN A 43 11.66 -12.55 -0.52
C GLN A 43 12.43 -11.26 -0.66
N PHE A 44 12.71 -10.83 -1.89
CA PHE A 44 13.43 -9.60 -2.14
C PHE A 44 12.69 -8.40 -1.56
N HIS A 45 11.39 -8.32 -1.80
CA HIS A 45 10.59 -7.20 -1.32
C HIS A 45 10.52 -7.15 0.20
N MET A 46 10.54 -8.27 0.86
CA MET A 46 10.48 -8.30 2.32
C MET A 46 11.76 -7.80 2.98
N THR A 47 12.85 -7.69 2.24
CA THR A 47 14.09 -7.14 2.80
C THR A 47 14.12 -5.62 2.80
N HIS A 48 13.19 -4.97 2.12
CA HIS A 48 13.18 -3.52 2.06
C HIS A 48 12.46 -2.92 3.25
N THR A 49 13.07 -1.89 3.82
CA THR A 49 12.45 -1.11 4.89
C THR A 49 11.71 0.07 4.27
N LEU A 50 10.43 0.18 4.55
CA LEU A 50 9.62 1.31 4.10
C LEU A 50 9.23 2.14 5.32
N ARG A 51 9.52 3.43 5.28
CA ARG A 51 9.28 4.32 6.42
C ARG A 51 7.94 5.02 6.35
N HIS A 52 7.31 5.03 5.19
CA HIS A 52 6.07 5.76 4.96
C HIS A 52 5.06 4.81 4.34
N VAL A 53 4.30 4.18 5.19
CA VAL A 53 3.27 3.20 4.80
C VAL A 53 1.93 3.71 5.29
N VAL A 54 0.89 3.59 4.46
CA VAL A 54 -0.48 3.85 4.93
C VAL A 54 -1.26 2.55 4.91
N LEU A 55 -2.09 2.40 5.91
CA LEU A 55 -3.10 1.36 5.96
C LEU A 55 -4.46 2.02 5.84
N VAL A 56 -5.32 1.43 5.04
CA VAL A 56 -6.71 1.86 4.95
C VAL A 56 -7.53 0.91 5.81
N MET A 57 -8.17 1.47 6.82
CA MET A 57 -8.92 0.69 7.79
C MET A 57 -10.41 0.88 7.59
N LEU A 58 -11.15 -0.20 7.63
CA LEU A 58 -12.59 -0.18 7.73
C LEU A 58 -12.90 -0.73 9.11
N GLN A 59 -13.24 0.16 10.03
CA GLN A 59 -13.34 -0.17 11.46
C GLN A 59 -12.01 -0.79 11.92
N ASP A 60 -12.02 -2.01 12.40
CA ASP A 60 -10.83 -2.65 12.93
C ASP A 60 -10.09 -3.50 11.89
N LYS A 61 -10.52 -3.47 10.63
CA LYS A 61 -9.96 -4.33 9.61
C LYS A 61 -9.17 -3.53 8.60
N ALA A 62 -7.94 -3.94 8.33
CA ALA A 62 -7.14 -3.33 7.28
C ALA A 62 -7.57 -3.92 5.93
N ILE A 63 -8.05 -3.08 5.02
CA ILE A 63 -8.55 -3.52 3.72
C ILE A 63 -7.69 -3.05 2.56
N GLY A 64 -6.74 -2.18 2.82
CA GLY A 64 -5.83 -1.73 1.78
C GLY A 64 -4.56 -1.15 2.37
N CYS A 65 -3.56 -0.99 1.54
CA CYS A 65 -2.31 -0.39 1.95
C CYS A 65 -1.58 0.21 0.76
N GLY A 66 -0.56 0.97 1.07
CA GLY A 66 0.38 1.50 0.09
C GLY A 66 1.55 2.13 0.80
N ALA A 67 2.60 2.39 0.07
CA ALA A 67 3.79 3.00 0.64
C ALA A 67 4.39 3.98 -0.34
N ILE A 68 5.16 4.94 0.18
CA ILE A 68 5.97 5.81 -0.65
C ILE A 68 7.43 5.66 -0.23
N LYS A 69 8.30 5.71 -1.21
CA LYS A 69 9.73 5.63 -1.00
C LYS A 69 10.39 6.75 -1.78
N PRO A 70 11.25 7.56 -1.15
CA PRO A 70 11.97 8.59 -1.89
C PRO A 70 12.84 7.94 -2.97
N LEU A 71 12.68 8.41 -4.21
CA LEU A 71 13.41 7.88 -5.35
C LEU A 71 14.53 8.83 -5.76
N ALA A 72 14.26 10.12 -5.70
CA ALA A 72 15.20 11.19 -6.04
C ALA A 72 14.69 12.45 -5.35
N PRO A 73 15.50 13.52 -5.30
CA PRO A 73 15.02 14.76 -4.68
C PRO A 73 13.70 15.22 -5.30
N GLY A 74 12.70 15.35 -4.45
CA GLY A 74 11.36 15.79 -4.86
C GLY A 74 10.52 14.72 -5.54
N VAL A 75 11.00 13.48 -5.65
CA VAL A 75 10.29 12.39 -6.34
C VAL A 75 10.13 11.20 -5.41
N VAL A 76 8.91 10.68 -5.32
CA VAL A 76 8.65 9.45 -4.57
C VAL A 76 8.16 8.37 -5.51
N GLU A 77 8.45 7.14 -5.13
CA GLU A 77 7.92 5.96 -5.79
C GLU A 77 6.78 5.41 -4.93
N ILE A 78 5.64 5.13 -5.56
CA ILE A 78 4.51 4.51 -4.90
C ILE A 78 4.70 3.00 -4.99
N LYS A 79 4.73 2.33 -3.85
CA LYS A 79 4.98 0.89 -3.77
C LYS A 79 3.90 0.19 -2.97
N ARG A 80 3.76 -1.09 -3.20
CA ARG A 80 2.91 -1.97 -2.37
C ARG A 80 1.45 -1.52 -2.28
N MET A 81 0.94 -0.89 -3.33
CA MET A 81 -0.49 -0.56 -3.41
C MET A 81 -1.29 -1.85 -3.53
N PHE A 82 -2.19 -2.05 -2.58
CA PHE A 82 -3.02 -3.25 -2.57
C PHE A 82 -4.36 -2.96 -1.91
N VAL A 83 -5.42 -3.47 -2.52
CA VAL A 83 -6.75 -3.44 -1.94
C VAL A 83 -7.23 -4.89 -1.89
N GLN A 84 -7.73 -5.33 -0.75
CA GLN A 84 -8.23 -6.69 -0.64
C GLN A 84 -9.35 -6.92 -1.65
N PRO A 85 -9.39 -8.08 -2.31
CA PRO A 85 -10.34 -8.32 -3.41
C PRO A 85 -11.78 -8.04 -3.07
N ALA A 86 -12.20 -8.32 -1.83
CA ALA A 86 -13.58 -8.09 -1.42
C ALA A 86 -14.00 -6.62 -1.43
N TYR A 87 -13.02 -5.71 -1.45
CA TYR A 87 -13.27 -4.26 -1.36
C TYR A 87 -12.89 -3.51 -2.62
N ARG A 88 -12.51 -4.21 -3.66
CA ARG A 88 -12.19 -3.58 -4.94
C ARG A 88 -13.46 -3.03 -5.58
N GLY A 89 -13.29 -1.98 -6.37
CA GLY A 89 -14.42 -1.36 -7.04
C GLY A 89 -15.18 -0.36 -6.17
N GLN A 90 -14.67 -0.06 -4.97
CA GLN A 90 -15.31 0.86 -4.03
C GLN A 90 -14.46 2.07 -3.74
N ALA A 91 -13.60 2.43 -4.68
CA ALA A 91 -12.73 3.61 -4.61
C ALA A 91 -11.69 3.54 -3.48
N VAL A 92 -11.43 2.37 -2.92
CA VAL A 92 -10.43 2.22 -1.87
C VAL A 92 -9.02 2.51 -2.39
N GLY A 93 -8.73 2.06 -3.62
CA GLY A 93 -7.44 2.35 -4.25
C GLY A 93 -7.19 3.84 -4.43
N SER A 94 -8.22 4.57 -4.91
CA SER A 94 -8.11 6.02 -5.06
C SER A 94 -7.94 6.72 -3.73
N PHE A 95 -8.64 6.25 -2.70
CA PHE A 95 -8.52 6.79 -1.36
C PHE A 95 -7.10 6.58 -0.81
N THR A 96 -6.55 5.38 -1.03
CA THR A 96 -5.20 5.05 -0.62
C THR A 96 -4.17 5.93 -1.33
N LEU A 97 -4.31 6.07 -2.64
CA LEU A 97 -3.39 6.88 -3.43
C LEU A 97 -3.45 8.35 -3.00
N SER A 98 -4.63 8.86 -2.76
CA SER A 98 -4.80 10.24 -2.30
C SER A 98 -4.10 10.46 -0.96
N ALA A 99 -4.18 9.50 -0.04
CA ALA A 99 -3.51 9.60 1.25
C ALA A 99 -1.99 9.59 1.09
N LEU A 100 -1.47 8.76 0.19
CA LEU A 100 -0.04 8.73 -0.09
C LEU A 100 0.44 10.02 -0.72
N GLU A 101 -0.32 10.56 -1.66
CA GLU A 101 0.02 11.83 -2.31
C GLU A 101 0.02 12.98 -1.32
N THR A 102 -0.96 13.01 -0.42
CA THR A 102 -1.02 14.02 0.62
C THR A 102 0.21 13.96 1.52
N TRP A 103 0.57 12.76 1.94
CA TRP A 103 1.75 12.58 2.79
C TRP A 103 3.03 13.00 2.04
N ALA A 104 3.15 12.62 0.78
CA ALA A 104 4.30 12.99 -0.04
C ALA A 104 4.44 14.51 -0.13
N ARG A 105 3.33 15.22 -0.34
CA ARG A 105 3.35 16.69 -0.39
C ARG A 105 3.80 17.28 0.95
N GLU A 106 3.34 16.71 2.05
CA GLU A 106 3.78 17.16 3.38
C GLU A 106 5.28 16.97 3.58
N LEU A 107 5.86 15.98 2.92
CA LEU A 107 7.29 15.69 2.98
C LEU A 107 8.09 16.51 1.97
N GLY A 108 7.44 17.39 1.22
CA GLY A 108 8.11 18.23 0.23
C GLY A 108 8.33 17.60 -1.12
N MET A 109 7.69 16.47 -1.38
CA MET A 109 7.82 15.79 -2.67
C MET A 109 6.87 16.39 -3.70
N LYS A 110 7.31 16.48 -4.95
CA LYS A 110 6.55 17.13 -6.01
C LYS A 110 6.07 16.18 -7.10
N LYS A 111 6.71 15.03 -7.25
CA LYS A 111 6.37 14.07 -8.30
C LYS A 111 6.26 12.69 -7.72
N ARG A 112 5.44 11.85 -8.34
CA ARG A 112 5.34 10.46 -7.98
C ARG A 112 5.52 9.57 -9.19
N VAL A 113 6.03 8.37 -8.95
CA VAL A 113 6.18 7.33 -9.94
C VAL A 113 5.53 6.07 -9.39
N LEU A 114 4.71 5.42 -10.19
CA LEU A 114 4.10 4.15 -9.80
C LEU A 114 5.04 3.02 -10.18
N SER A 115 5.16 2.06 -9.30
CA SER A 115 5.99 0.90 -9.60
C SER A 115 5.17 -0.37 -9.65
#